data_6633d549d6f8a4e42b581fe7530364f4
#
_entry.id   6633d549d6f8a4e42b581fe7530364f4
#
_cell.length_a   1.000
_cell.length_b   1.000
_cell.length_c   1.000
_cell.angle_alpha   90.00
_cell.angle_beta   90.00
_cell.angle_gamma   90.00
#
_symmetry.space_group_name_H-M   'P 1'
#
loop_
_entity.id
_entity.type
_entity.pdbx_description
1 polymer ?
#
loop_
_entity_poly.entity_id
_entity_poly.type
_entity_poly.pdbx_seq_one_letter_code
_entity_poly.pdbx_strand_id
1 'polypeptide(L)' 'QGLEVKIVLKQDQKSGKLTEGVVKDILTKSPSHPHGIKVRLTSGDVGRIKEICQ' A
#
# COMPACT_ATOMS: atom_id res chain seq x y z
N GLN A 1 -0.35 9.81 4.35
CA GLN A 1 1.08 10.05 4.54
C GLN A 1 1.40 9.93 6.02
N GLY A 2 2.51 9.25 6.32
CA GLY A 2 2.85 8.97 7.70
C GLY A 2 2.00 7.87 8.33
N LEU A 3 1.10 7.27 7.59
CA LEU A 3 0.20 6.24 8.07
C LEU A 3 0.85 4.87 7.93
N GLU A 4 0.77 4.06 8.98
CA GLU A 4 1.28 2.69 8.93
C GLU A 4 0.25 1.77 8.32
N VAL A 5 0.65 1.04 7.28
CA VAL A 5 -0.27 0.21 6.50
C VAL A 5 0.40 -1.11 6.12
N LYS A 6 -0.42 -2.06 5.70
CA LYS A 6 0.05 -3.28 5.04
C LYS A 6 -0.40 -3.23 3.60
N ILE A 7 0.55 -3.43 2.70
CA ILE A 7 0.28 -3.38 1.26
C ILE A 7 0.63 -4.72 0.62
N VAL A 8 0.06 -4.95 -0.55
CA VAL A 8 0.45 -6.08 -1.39
C VAL A 8 1.28 -5.54 -2.55
N LEU A 9 2.51 -6.03 -2.68
CA LEU A 9 3.38 -5.65 -3.78
C LEU A 9 2.91 -6.34 -5.06
N LYS A 10 3.25 -5.75 -6.21
CA LYS A 10 2.86 -6.32 -7.50
C LYS A 10 3.29 -7.78 -7.62
N GLN A 11 4.51 -8.08 -7.19
CA GLN A 11 5.08 -9.44 -7.25
C GLN A 11 4.41 -10.41 -6.29
N ASP A 12 3.70 -9.91 -5.30
CA ASP A 12 3.08 -10.72 -4.25
C ASP A 12 1.57 -10.86 -4.41
N GLN A 13 1.01 -10.33 -5.49
CA GLN A 13 -0.44 -10.37 -5.69
C GLN A 13 -1.01 -11.79 -5.73
N LYS A 14 -0.25 -12.73 -6.25
CA LYS A 14 -0.69 -14.13 -6.34
C LYS A 14 -0.67 -14.84 -4.99
N SER A 15 0.35 -14.57 -4.19
CA SER A 15 0.51 -15.23 -2.89
C SER A 15 -0.27 -14.53 -1.79
N GLY A 16 -0.63 -13.27 -2.00
CA GLY A 16 -1.32 -12.49 -0.98
C GLY A 16 -0.41 -12.03 0.14
N LYS A 17 0.90 -12.14 -0.02
CA LYS A 17 1.85 -11.69 0.99
C LYS A 17 1.73 -10.19 1.20
N LEU A 18 1.72 -9.76 2.46
CA LEU A 18 1.62 -8.34 2.81
C LEU A 18 2.97 -7.80 3.26
N THR A 19 3.21 -6.53 2.90
CA THR A 19 4.41 -5.81 3.31
C THR A 19 3.97 -4.62 4.16
N GLU A 20 4.47 -4.56 5.38
CA GLU A 20 4.14 -3.48 6.31
C GLU A 20 5.11 -2.32 6.15
N GLY A 21 4.59 -1.11 6.25
CA GLY A 21 5.42 0.08 6.20
C GLY A 21 4.61 1.35 6.36
N VAL A 22 5.32 2.47 6.29
CA VAL A 22 4.72 3.80 6.46
C VAL A 22 4.56 4.46 5.10
N VAL A 23 3.38 5.00 4.84
CA VAL A 23 3.07 5.66 3.57
C VAL A 23 3.89 6.93 3.41
N LYS A 24 4.62 7.02 2.31
CA LYS A 24 5.33 8.22 1.91
C LYS A 24 4.52 9.03 0.91
N ASP A 25 3.99 8.36 -0.12
CA ASP A 25 3.21 9.01 -1.17
C ASP A 25 1.97 8.19 -1.49
N ILE A 26 0.87 8.89 -1.80
CA ILE A 26 -0.34 8.26 -2.31
C ILE A 26 -0.32 8.45 -3.82
N LEU A 27 -0.36 7.34 -4.55
CA LEU A 27 -0.18 7.35 -6.00
C LEU A 27 -1.49 7.30 -6.78
N THR A 28 -2.61 7.02 -6.11
CA THR A 28 -3.93 7.08 -6.75
C THR A 28 -4.51 8.47 -6.60
N LYS A 29 -5.28 8.91 -7.59
CA LYS A 29 -5.92 10.23 -7.55
C LYS A 29 -7.18 10.23 -6.69
N SER A 30 -7.82 9.08 -6.53
CA SER A 30 -9.06 8.96 -5.79
C SER A 30 -8.80 8.47 -4.38
N PRO A 31 -9.54 8.93 -3.36
CA PRO A 31 -9.40 8.43 -2.00
C PRO A 31 -9.91 6.99 -1.85
N SER A 32 -10.59 6.48 -2.88
CA SER A 32 -11.11 5.12 -2.87
C SER A 32 -10.88 4.50 -4.23
N HIS A 33 -10.50 3.23 -4.24
CA HIS A 33 -10.21 2.52 -5.47
C HIS A 33 -10.62 1.06 -5.30
N PRO A 34 -11.27 0.44 -6.33
CA PRO A 34 -11.77 -0.95 -6.19
C PRO A 34 -10.71 -1.98 -5.85
N HIS A 35 -9.47 -1.74 -6.26
CA HIS A 35 -8.37 -2.67 -5.98
C HIS A 35 -7.48 -2.21 -4.83
N GLY A 36 -7.94 -1.20 -4.09
CA GLY A 36 -7.18 -0.61 -3.01
C GLY A 36 -6.37 0.60 -3.47
N ILE A 37 -6.00 1.44 -2.52
CA ILE A 37 -5.23 2.66 -2.78
C ILE A 37 -3.77 2.29 -3.03
N LYS A 38 -3.22 2.74 -4.15
CA LYS A 38 -1.83 2.50 -4.48
C LYS A 38 -0.96 3.54 -3.78
N VAL A 39 0.04 3.09 -3.05
CA VAL A 39 0.92 3.98 -2.29
C VAL A 39 2.37 3.57 -2.46
N ARG A 40 3.26 4.52 -2.15
CA ARG A 40 4.69 4.26 -2.01
C ARG A 40 5.03 4.38 -0.54
N LEU A 41 5.74 3.40 -0.01
CA LEU A 41 6.21 3.43 1.38
C LEU A 41 7.53 4.17 1.49
N THR A 42 7.89 4.56 2.72
CA THR A 42 9.17 5.23 2.99
C THR A 42 10.36 4.35 2.60
N SER A 43 10.18 3.04 2.59
CA SER A 43 11.22 2.09 2.16
C SER A 43 11.42 2.06 0.64
N GLY A 44 10.52 2.69 -0.12
CA GLY A 44 10.55 2.67 -1.58
C GLY A 44 9.64 1.61 -2.21
N ASP A 45 9.03 0.77 -1.40
CA ASP A 45 8.11 -0.25 -1.91
C ASP A 45 6.82 0.39 -2.38
N VAL A 46 6.27 -0.13 -3.48
CA VAL A 46 5.02 0.36 -4.07
C VAL A 46 4.03 -0.79 -4.13
N GLY A 47 2.81 -0.54 -3.67
CA GLY A 47 1.76 -1.54 -3.72
C GLY A 47 0.42 -0.97 -3.32
N ARG A 48 -0.57 -1.86 -3.23
CA ARG A 48 -1.94 -1.49 -2.87
C ARG A 48 -2.19 -1.75 -1.39
N ILE A 49 -2.84 -0.80 -0.72
CA ILE A 49 -3.17 -0.96 0.70
C ILE A 49 -4.21 -2.08 0.87
N LYS A 50 -3.94 -2.99 1.77
CA LYS A 50 -4.89 -4.04 2.16
C LYS A 50 -5.37 -3.84 3.59
N GLU A 51 -4.51 -3.32 4.47
CA GLU A 51 -4.88 -3.07 5.86
C GLU A 51 -4.23 -1.78 6.35
N ILE A 52 -4.92 -1.10 7.22
CA ILE A 52 -4.41 0.09 7.91
C ILE A 52 -4.13 -0.31 9.34
N CYS A 53 -2.88 -0.11 9.79
CA CYS A 53 -2.41 -0.60 11.08
C CYS A 53 -2.64 0.38 12.24
N GLN A 54 -3.29 1.48 11.98
CA GLN A 54 -3.56 2.47 13.02
C GLN A 54 -4.84 2.20 13.73
#